data_a631dd93524bac08fd9ccd39e8e81218
#
_entry.id   a631dd93524bac08fd9ccd39e8e81218
#
_cell.length_a   1.000
_cell.length_b   1.000
_cell.length_c   1.000
_cell.angle_alpha   90.00
_cell.angle_beta   90.00
_cell.angle_gamma   90.00
#
_symmetry.space_group_name_H-M   'P 1'
#
loop_
_entity.id
_entity.type
_entity.pdbx_description
1 polymer ?
#
loop_
_entity_poly.entity_id
_entity_poly.type
_entity_poly.pdbx_seq_one_letter_code
_entity_poly.pdbx_strand_id
1 'polypeptide(L)'
;MSNDFNGKVYVLRHGQTDCNRSGLWYCPEESHINDDGRKQAEGIKDVILKINPEKVYCSPFQRCIDTAEAVTGSGLKPGLIIEDCLGERNFKGVEGLDSEGIMKKFGVSMNFSPVTPNIDFIPNIESSSSFHRRIGNCIDQILNDSRDSKKILIVTHGGVMWSIIYQKLNVVPKPRTFLNCALLGLDVEKGRYSPFLSMNMREDWYSDINPSWSSLQL
;
A
#
# COMPACT_ATOMS: atom_id res chain seq x y z
N MET A 1 -8.51 22.34 -1.79
CA MET A 1 -9.10 22.26 -3.15
C MET A 1 -10.03 21.06 -3.15
N SER A 2 -11.25 21.19 -3.68
CA SER A 2 -12.17 20.04 -3.81
C SER A 2 -11.54 19.05 -4.80
N ASN A 3 -11.44 17.80 -4.38
CA ASN A 3 -10.97 16.75 -5.27
C ASN A 3 -12.14 16.35 -6.18
N ASP A 4 -12.04 16.69 -7.46
CA ASP A 4 -13.11 16.46 -8.46
C ASP A 4 -13.02 15.08 -9.12
N PHE A 5 -12.11 14.19 -8.66
CA PHE A 5 -12.04 12.82 -9.14
C PHE A 5 -13.30 12.04 -8.71
N ASN A 6 -13.91 11.37 -9.69
CA ASN A 6 -15.06 10.48 -9.47
C ASN A 6 -14.80 9.17 -10.22
N GLY A 7 -14.46 8.11 -9.46
CA GLY A 7 -14.08 6.83 -10.05
C GLY A 7 -13.61 5.83 -9.01
N LYS A 8 -12.94 4.79 -9.48
CA LYS A 8 -12.43 3.68 -8.67
C LYS A 8 -10.92 3.75 -8.54
N VAL A 9 -10.45 3.71 -7.30
CA VAL A 9 -9.03 3.64 -6.96
C VAL A 9 -8.73 2.25 -6.43
N TYR A 10 -7.78 1.58 -7.05
CA TYR A 10 -7.29 0.28 -6.62
C TYR A 10 -5.89 0.46 -6.06
N VAL A 11 -5.65 -0.01 -4.84
CA VAL A 11 -4.34 0.08 -4.18
C VAL A 11 -3.82 -1.33 -3.97
N LEU A 12 -2.67 -1.64 -4.57
CA LEU A 12 -2.02 -2.94 -4.55
C LEU A 12 -0.71 -2.86 -3.77
N ARG A 13 -0.56 -3.72 -2.76
CA ARG A 13 0.73 -3.94 -2.10
C ARG A 13 1.63 -4.79 -2.99
N HIS A 14 2.94 -4.49 -3.01
CA HIS A 14 3.93 -5.32 -3.70
C HIS A 14 3.94 -6.78 -3.23
N GLY A 15 4.40 -7.69 -4.09
CA GLY A 15 4.64 -9.10 -3.78
C GLY A 15 5.71 -9.31 -2.73
N GLN A 16 5.82 -10.52 -2.18
CA GLN A 16 6.78 -10.84 -1.14
C GLN A 16 8.23 -10.60 -1.61
N THR A 17 9.05 -10.04 -0.72
CA THR A 17 10.51 -9.93 -0.84
C THR A 17 11.19 -10.85 0.18
N ASP A 18 12.49 -11.08 0.04
CA ASP A 18 13.25 -11.82 1.06
C ASP A 18 13.28 -11.09 2.40
N CYS A 19 13.26 -9.76 2.41
CA CYS A 19 13.12 -8.98 3.64
C CYS A 19 11.79 -9.28 4.34
N ASN A 20 10.68 -9.36 3.60
CA ASN A 20 9.37 -9.71 4.16
C ASN A 20 9.38 -11.13 4.73
N ARG A 21 9.97 -12.10 4.01
CA ARG A 21 10.11 -13.49 4.47
C ARG A 21 10.91 -13.58 5.76
N SER A 22 11.95 -12.77 5.89
CA SER A 22 12.80 -12.69 7.08
C SER A 22 12.25 -11.80 8.20
N GLY A 23 11.08 -11.19 8.03
CA GLY A 23 10.44 -10.33 9.03
C GLY A 23 11.14 -8.97 9.25
N LEU A 24 12.04 -8.57 8.35
CA LEU A 24 12.77 -7.32 8.47
C LEU A 24 11.87 -6.11 8.17
N TRP A 25 12.07 -5.04 8.93
CA TRP A 25 11.28 -3.81 8.77
C TRP A 25 11.80 -2.92 7.66
N TYR A 26 13.11 -2.80 7.53
CA TYR A 26 13.73 -2.11 6.42
C TYR A 26 14.02 -3.09 5.28
N CYS A 27 13.67 -2.68 4.08
CA CYS A 27 13.97 -3.39 2.86
C CYS A 27 14.54 -2.38 1.86
N PRO A 28 15.77 -2.57 1.36
CA PRO A 28 16.37 -1.67 0.37
C PRO A 28 15.47 -1.39 -0.83
N GLU A 29 15.62 -0.22 -1.43
CA GLU A 29 14.76 0.24 -2.53
C GLU A 29 14.90 -0.64 -3.78
N GLU A 30 16.11 -1.12 -4.03
CA GLU A 30 16.49 -2.02 -5.13
C GLU A 30 16.07 -3.49 -4.93
N SER A 31 15.48 -3.82 -3.78
CA SER A 31 15.06 -5.21 -3.49
C SER A 31 13.93 -5.65 -4.40
N HIS A 32 14.13 -6.78 -5.06
CA HIS A 32 13.14 -7.45 -5.91
C HIS A 32 12.11 -8.26 -5.12
N ILE A 33 10.98 -8.58 -5.75
CA ILE A 33 10.11 -9.64 -5.26
C ILE A 33 10.79 -10.99 -5.45
N ASN A 34 10.58 -11.91 -4.49
CA ASN A 34 11.07 -13.29 -4.58
C ASN A 34 10.10 -14.18 -5.39
N ASP A 35 10.43 -15.47 -5.52
CA ASP A 35 9.60 -16.42 -6.28
C ASP A 35 8.16 -16.54 -5.73
N ASP A 36 7.99 -16.49 -4.41
CA ASP A 36 6.64 -16.47 -3.81
C ASP A 36 5.91 -15.16 -4.12
N GLY A 37 6.62 -14.04 -4.11
CA GLY A 37 6.08 -12.75 -4.54
C GLY A 37 5.63 -12.74 -6.01
N ARG A 38 6.37 -13.39 -6.91
CA ARG A 38 5.97 -13.57 -8.32
C ARG A 38 4.69 -14.40 -8.43
N LYS A 39 4.61 -15.54 -7.75
CA LYS A 39 3.38 -16.38 -7.72
C LYS A 39 2.18 -15.62 -7.16
N GLN A 40 2.39 -14.80 -6.09
CA GLN A 40 1.33 -13.96 -5.54
C GLN A 40 0.83 -12.92 -6.56
N ALA A 41 1.74 -12.28 -7.29
CA ALA A 41 1.40 -11.32 -8.33
C ALA A 41 0.68 -12.00 -9.52
N GLU A 42 1.13 -13.16 -9.95
CA GLU A 42 0.46 -13.97 -10.97
C GLU A 42 -0.95 -14.39 -10.54
N GLY A 43 -1.14 -14.74 -9.26
CA GLY A 43 -2.45 -15.12 -8.71
C GLY A 43 -3.48 -13.99 -8.70
N ILE A 44 -3.07 -12.73 -8.75
CA ILE A 44 -3.99 -11.58 -8.80
C ILE A 44 -4.09 -10.95 -10.19
N LYS A 45 -3.28 -11.40 -11.15
CA LYS A 45 -3.18 -10.83 -12.49
C LYS A 45 -4.53 -10.78 -13.21
N ASP A 46 -5.29 -11.84 -13.20
CA ASP A 46 -6.59 -11.91 -13.90
C ASP A 46 -7.59 -10.88 -13.33
N VAL A 47 -7.50 -10.60 -12.02
CA VAL A 47 -8.32 -9.57 -11.36
C VAL A 47 -7.92 -8.19 -11.89
N ILE A 48 -6.62 -7.88 -11.94
CA ILE A 48 -6.12 -6.60 -12.45
C ILE A 48 -6.47 -6.42 -13.93
N LEU A 49 -6.37 -7.48 -14.74
CA LEU A 49 -6.76 -7.44 -16.14
C LEU A 49 -8.28 -7.17 -16.31
N LYS A 50 -9.14 -7.77 -15.49
CA LYS A 50 -10.59 -7.49 -15.48
C LYS A 50 -10.91 -6.07 -15.00
N ILE A 51 -10.17 -5.55 -14.02
CA ILE A 51 -10.27 -4.14 -13.59
C ILE A 51 -9.99 -3.23 -14.76
N ASN A 52 -8.98 -3.53 -15.57
CA ASN A 52 -8.54 -2.75 -16.73
C ASN A 52 -8.33 -1.28 -16.35
N PRO A 53 -7.32 -0.97 -15.50
CA PRO A 53 -7.05 0.40 -15.06
C PRO A 53 -6.61 1.28 -16.23
N GLU A 54 -7.07 2.53 -16.27
CA GLU A 54 -6.72 3.50 -17.28
C GLU A 54 -5.38 4.18 -17.01
N LYS A 55 -4.95 4.22 -15.75
CA LYS A 55 -3.63 4.68 -15.31
C LYS A 55 -3.08 3.76 -14.24
N VAL A 56 -1.77 3.54 -14.26
CA VAL A 56 -1.05 2.73 -13.27
C VAL A 56 0.06 3.58 -12.66
N TYR A 57 -0.15 4.01 -11.43
CA TYR A 57 0.85 4.71 -10.63
C TYR A 57 1.65 3.68 -9.83
N CYS A 58 2.94 3.89 -9.72
CA CYS A 58 3.83 2.93 -9.07
C CYS A 58 4.89 3.63 -8.21
N SER A 59 5.13 3.10 -7.02
CA SER A 59 6.31 3.46 -6.23
C SER A 59 7.59 3.18 -7.02
N PRO A 60 8.65 4.01 -6.90
CA PRO A 60 9.93 3.80 -7.58
C PRO A 60 10.70 2.58 -7.07
N PHE A 61 10.30 1.97 -5.95
CA PHE A 61 11.00 0.83 -5.37
C PHE A 61 10.83 -0.42 -6.22
N GLN A 62 11.95 -1.13 -6.47
CA GLN A 62 12.01 -2.21 -7.45
C GLN A 62 10.95 -3.29 -7.24
N ARG A 63 10.67 -3.67 -6.00
CA ARG A 63 9.60 -4.64 -5.68
C ARG A 63 8.20 -4.22 -6.12
N CYS A 64 7.93 -2.90 -6.18
CA CYS A 64 6.65 -2.39 -6.71
C CYS A 64 6.64 -2.43 -8.23
N ILE A 65 7.75 -2.08 -8.87
CA ILE A 65 7.92 -2.15 -10.33
C ILE A 65 7.74 -3.60 -10.79
N ASP A 66 8.48 -4.56 -10.17
CA ASP A 66 8.35 -5.98 -10.47
C ASP A 66 6.91 -6.49 -10.33
N THR A 67 6.23 -6.06 -9.26
CA THR A 67 4.82 -6.43 -9.03
C THR A 67 3.90 -5.84 -10.10
N ALA A 68 4.06 -4.55 -10.41
CA ALA A 68 3.28 -3.89 -11.44
C ALA A 68 3.43 -4.58 -12.79
N GLU A 69 4.67 -4.89 -13.21
CA GLU A 69 4.95 -5.62 -14.44
C GLU A 69 4.34 -7.03 -14.45
N ALA A 70 4.43 -7.75 -13.34
CA ALA A 70 3.87 -9.10 -13.23
C ALA A 70 2.34 -9.12 -13.36
N VAL A 71 1.63 -8.16 -12.71
CA VAL A 71 0.15 -8.12 -12.73
C VAL A 71 -0.41 -7.48 -13.99
N THR A 72 0.36 -6.59 -14.66
CA THR A 72 -0.10 -5.91 -15.86
C THR A 72 0.30 -6.67 -17.12
N GLY A 73 1.41 -7.40 -17.09
CA GLY A 73 1.98 -8.06 -18.26
C GLY A 73 2.48 -7.06 -19.31
N SER A 74 3.10 -7.59 -20.38
CA SER A 74 3.61 -6.79 -21.50
C SER A 74 2.52 -6.13 -22.37
N GLY A 75 1.24 -6.29 -22.02
CA GLY A 75 0.08 -5.87 -22.82
C GLY A 75 -0.77 -4.75 -22.23
N LEU A 76 -0.53 -4.30 -21.01
CA LEU A 76 -1.29 -3.16 -20.48
C LEU A 76 -0.76 -1.84 -21.05
N LYS A 77 -1.62 -1.18 -21.77
CA LYS A 77 -1.55 0.27 -21.98
C LYS A 77 -2.42 0.89 -20.86
N PRO A 78 -1.94 1.78 -20.05
CA PRO A 78 -0.80 2.68 -20.22
C PRO A 78 0.48 2.16 -19.53
N GLY A 79 1.64 2.77 -19.86
CA GLY A 79 2.90 2.54 -19.14
C GLY A 79 2.81 2.93 -17.67
N LEU A 80 3.76 2.47 -16.86
CA LEU A 80 3.85 2.83 -15.45
C LEU A 80 4.16 4.32 -15.29
N ILE A 81 3.42 4.99 -14.40
CA ILE A 81 3.70 6.35 -13.95
C ILE A 81 4.40 6.22 -12.60
N ILE A 82 5.70 6.51 -12.56
CA ILE A 82 6.49 6.40 -11.35
C ILE A 82 6.29 7.67 -10.51
N GLU A 83 5.94 7.46 -9.22
CA GLU A 83 5.70 8.53 -8.27
C GLU A 83 6.54 8.30 -6.99
N ASP A 84 7.55 9.15 -6.77
CA ASP A 84 8.45 9.05 -5.62
C ASP A 84 7.69 9.13 -4.29
N CYS A 85 6.62 9.89 -4.26
CA CYS A 85 5.79 10.05 -3.07
C CYS A 85 5.05 8.77 -2.65
N LEU A 86 4.99 7.72 -3.49
CA LEU A 86 4.42 6.40 -3.16
C LEU A 86 5.42 5.47 -2.46
N GLY A 87 6.66 5.89 -2.21
CA GLY A 87 7.66 5.10 -1.48
C GLY A 87 7.20 4.73 -0.06
N GLU A 88 7.69 3.60 0.46
CA GLU A 88 7.42 3.18 1.84
C GLU A 88 7.99 4.21 2.83
N ARG A 89 7.48 4.18 4.06
CA ARG A 89 8.07 4.91 5.17
C ARG A 89 9.54 4.54 5.30
N ASN A 90 10.41 5.54 5.42
CA ASN A 90 11.83 5.27 5.59
C ASN A 90 12.10 4.67 6.97
N PHE A 91 12.54 3.41 6.98
CA PHE A 91 12.93 2.63 8.16
C PHE A 91 14.44 2.37 8.26
N LYS A 92 15.28 3.15 7.58
CA LYS A 92 16.74 2.92 7.54
C LYS A 92 17.38 2.86 8.93
N GLY A 93 16.82 3.52 9.94
CA GLY A 93 17.28 3.47 11.32
C GLY A 93 17.19 2.08 11.99
N VAL A 94 16.43 1.15 11.39
CA VAL A 94 16.24 -0.23 11.88
C VAL A 94 16.67 -1.28 10.86
N GLU A 95 17.62 -0.93 9.99
CA GLU A 95 18.18 -1.86 9.01
C GLU A 95 18.70 -3.13 9.67
N GLY A 96 18.38 -4.29 9.07
CA GLY A 96 18.76 -5.61 9.56
C GLY A 96 18.00 -6.08 10.81
N LEU A 97 16.99 -5.33 11.29
CA LEU A 97 16.22 -5.68 12.47
C LEU A 97 14.80 -6.12 12.11
N ASP A 98 14.35 -7.18 12.76
CA ASP A 98 12.95 -7.56 12.88
C ASP A 98 12.29 -6.89 14.10
N SER A 99 11.03 -7.21 14.39
CA SER A 99 10.29 -6.63 15.51
C SER A 99 10.98 -6.90 16.85
N GLU A 100 11.51 -8.09 17.08
CA GLU A 100 12.20 -8.45 18.34
C GLU A 100 13.49 -7.67 18.49
N GLY A 101 14.29 -7.57 17.44
CA GLY A 101 15.53 -6.78 17.43
C GLY A 101 15.27 -5.30 17.70
N ILE A 102 14.19 -4.73 17.13
CA ILE A 102 13.80 -3.34 17.40
C ILE A 102 13.41 -3.15 18.85
N MET A 103 12.58 -4.05 19.41
CA MET A 103 12.19 -3.99 20.82
C MET A 103 13.40 -4.07 21.76
N LYS A 104 14.29 -5.03 21.51
CA LYS A 104 15.49 -5.24 22.33
C LYS A 104 16.44 -4.04 22.28
N LYS A 105 16.62 -3.46 21.06
CA LYS A 105 17.57 -2.35 20.86
C LYS A 105 17.03 -1.01 21.36
N PHE A 106 15.74 -0.74 21.19
CA PHE A 106 15.15 0.58 21.41
C PHE A 106 14.14 0.63 22.56
N GLY A 107 13.84 -0.48 23.22
CA GLY A 107 12.92 -0.51 24.36
C GLY A 107 11.46 -0.26 24.01
N VAL A 108 11.05 -0.46 22.75
CA VAL A 108 9.65 -0.27 22.33
C VAL A 108 8.80 -1.50 22.69
N SER A 109 7.50 -1.29 22.92
CA SER A 109 6.59 -2.40 23.26
C SER A 109 6.18 -3.21 22.04
N MET A 110 5.75 -4.47 22.23
CA MET A 110 5.24 -5.36 21.16
C MET A 110 4.03 -4.82 20.40
N ASN A 111 3.33 -3.83 20.95
CA ASN A 111 2.10 -3.28 20.38
C ASN A 111 2.34 -2.07 19.46
N PHE A 112 3.57 -1.86 19.01
CA PHE A 112 3.85 -0.76 18.09
C PHE A 112 3.45 -1.10 16.65
N SER A 113 3.05 -0.08 15.92
CA SER A 113 2.72 -0.18 14.50
C SER A 113 3.77 0.57 13.67
N PRO A 114 4.15 0.05 12.49
CA PRO A 114 5.12 0.69 11.61
C PRO A 114 4.71 2.09 11.13
N VAL A 115 3.49 2.49 11.33
CA VAL A 115 2.95 3.77 10.84
C VAL A 115 2.52 4.73 11.94
N THR A 116 2.72 4.36 13.22
CA THR A 116 2.41 5.21 14.38
C THR A 116 3.66 5.94 14.89
N PRO A 117 3.51 6.99 15.73
CA PRO A 117 4.65 7.77 16.26
C PRO A 117 5.53 7.01 17.26
N ASN A 118 5.16 5.80 17.67
CA ASN A 118 5.86 5.04 18.72
C ASN A 118 7.35 4.78 18.47
N ILE A 119 7.79 4.92 17.22
CA ILE A 119 9.18 4.72 16.78
C ILE A 119 9.79 5.98 16.17
N ASP A 120 9.10 7.12 16.19
CA ASP A 120 9.57 8.38 15.59
C ASP A 120 10.86 8.92 16.24
N PHE A 121 11.17 8.48 17.47
CA PHE A 121 12.39 8.84 18.17
C PHE A 121 13.64 8.10 17.68
N ILE A 122 13.49 7.05 16.88
CA ILE A 122 14.63 6.29 16.33
C ILE A 122 15.29 7.10 15.23
N PRO A 123 16.62 7.36 15.31
CA PRO A 123 17.32 8.12 14.29
C PRO A 123 17.18 7.49 12.89
N ASN A 124 17.12 8.32 11.86
CA ASN A 124 16.99 7.92 10.46
C ASN A 124 15.70 7.16 10.12
N ILE A 125 14.66 7.31 10.94
CA ILE A 125 13.29 6.92 10.58
C ILE A 125 12.52 8.17 10.16
N GLU A 126 11.75 8.10 9.07
CA GLU A 126 10.80 9.14 8.71
C GLU A 126 9.73 9.26 9.80
N SER A 127 9.47 10.46 10.32
CA SER A 127 8.41 10.62 11.33
C SER A 127 7.04 10.24 10.78
N SER A 128 6.17 9.68 11.62
CA SER A 128 4.81 9.29 11.22
C SER A 128 4.02 10.46 10.65
N SER A 129 4.17 11.65 11.23
CA SER A 129 3.49 12.86 10.74
C SER A 129 3.98 13.31 9.36
N SER A 130 5.29 13.21 9.09
CA SER A 130 5.86 13.49 7.76
C SER A 130 5.38 12.50 6.73
N PHE A 131 5.43 11.20 7.08
CA PHE A 131 4.97 10.11 6.24
C PHE A 131 3.49 10.28 5.84
N HIS A 132 2.59 10.47 6.82
CA HIS A 132 1.17 10.65 6.55
C HIS A 132 0.89 11.88 5.69
N ARG A 133 1.56 12.99 5.95
CA ARG A 133 1.41 14.21 5.13
C ARG A 133 1.88 13.97 3.70
N ARG A 134 3.02 13.31 3.50
CA ARG A 134 3.53 12.96 2.16
C ARG A 134 2.54 12.11 1.40
N ILE A 135 2.01 11.05 2.03
CA ILE A 135 1.03 10.16 1.39
C ILE A 135 -0.28 10.90 1.11
N GLY A 136 -0.79 11.70 2.04
CA GLY A 136 -2.01 12.49 1.83
C GLY A 136 -1.91 13.40 0.61
N ASN A 137 -0.84 14.18 0.52
CA ASN A 137 -0.58 15.06 -0.62
C ASN A 137 -0.40 14.28 -1.92
N CYS A 138 0.31 13.16 -1.87
CA CYS A 138 0.54 12.28 -3.01
C CYS A 138 -0.78 11.76 -3.61
N ILE A 139 -1.65 11.22 -2.78
CA ILE A 139 -2.95 10.70 -3.23
C ILE A 139 -3.81 11.82 -3.81
N ASP A 140 -3.84 12.99 -3.17
CA ASP A 140 -4.62 14.13 -3.66
C ASP A 140 -4.09 14.62 -5.02
N GLN A 141 -2.77 14.61 -5.24
CA GLN A 141 -2.15 14.92 -6.55
C GLN A 141 -2.53 13.87 -7.60
N ILE A 142 -2.34 12.57 -7.32
CA ILE A 142 -2.68 11.47 -8.23
C ILE A 142 -4.15 11.55 -8.68
N LEU A 143 -5.06 11.80 -7.74
CA LEU A 143 -6.49 11.92 -8.07
C LEU A 143 -6.77 13.17 -8.92
N ASN A 144 -6.10 14.27 -8.63
CA ASN A 144 -6.20 15.50 -9.42
C ASN A 144 -5.72 15.28 -10.87
N ASP A 145 -4.60 14.57 -11.05
CA ASP A 145 -4.02 14.24 -12.36
C ASP A 145 -4.79 13.14 -13.11
N SER A 146 -5.74 12.51 -12.42
CA SER A 146 -6.58 11.43 -12.96
C SER A 146 -8.05 11.78 -13.12
N ARG A 147 -8.42 13.07 -13.12
CA ARG A 147 -9.84 13.52 -13.18
C ARG A 147 -10.62 12.94 -14.36
N ASP A 148 -9.93 12.72 -15.49
CA ASP A 148 -10.51 12.17 -16.71
C ASP A 148 -10.55 10.64 -16.73
N SER A 149 -9.99 9.98 -15.70
CA SER A 149 -9.95 8.53 -15.58
C SER A 149 -11.03 8.03 -14.65
N LYS A 150 -11.56 6.83 -14.95
CA LYS A 150 -12.58 6.17 -14.11
C LYS A 150 -12.00 5.08 -13.23
N LYS A 151 -10.84 4.53 -13.59
CA LYS A 151 -10.18 3.44 -12.87
C LYS A 151 -8.67 3.67 -12.87
N ILE A 152 -8.11 3.80 -11.68
CA ILE A 152 -6.65 3.91 -11.50
C ILE A 152 -6.16 2.80 -10.58
N LEU A 153 -4.96 2.29 -10.86
CA LEU A 153 -4.23 1.36 -10.01
C LEU A 153 -3.02 2.07 -9.41
N ILE A 154 -2.81 1.88 -8.11
CA ILE A 154 -1.65 2.38 -7.37
C ILE A 154 -0.91 1.17 -6.81
N VAL A 155 0.32 0.90 -7.28
CA VAL A 155 1.16 -0.19 -6.78
C VAL A 155 2.16 0.38 -5.79
N THR A 156 2.09 -0.08 -4.54
CA THR A 156 2.81 0.54 -3.42
C THR A 156 3.08 -0.44 -2.27
N HIS A 157 3.12 0.02 -1.02
CA HIS A 157 3.59 -0.67 0.16
C HIS A 157 2.52 -0.78 1.25
N GLY A 158 2.78 -1.64 2.24
CA GLY A 158 1.85 -1.87 3.35
C GLY A 158 1.61 -0.63 4.21
N GLY A 159 2.66 0.12 4.53
CA GLY A 159 2.55 1.37 5.29
C GLY A 159 1.77 2.46 4.55
N VAL A 160 1.97 2.56 3.23
CA VAL A 160 1.22 3.50 2.38
C VAL A 160 -0.27 3.15 2.35
N MET A 161 -0.63 1.86 2.16
CA MET A 161 -2.03 1.41 2.24
C MET A 161 -2.65 1.75 3.60
N TRP A 162 -1.90 1.50 4.68
CA TRP A 162 -2.34 1.85 6.04
C TRP A 162 -2.61 3.36 6.17
N SER A 163 -1.70 4.18 5.65
CA SER A 163 -1.85 5.64 5.68
C SER A 163 -3.07 6.13 4.89
N ILE A 164 -3.33 5.54 3.71
CA ILE A 164 -4.51 5.84 2.89
C ILE A 164 -5.79 5.51 3.66
N ILE A 165 -5.90 4.32 4.23
CA ILE A 165 -7.07 3.89 5.00
C ILE A 165 -7.29 4.80 6.20
N TYR A 166 -6.22 5.07 6.95
CA TYR A 166 -6.30 5.96 8.12
C TYR A 166 -6.81 7.35 7.75
N GLN A 167 -6.26 7.96 6.72
CA GLN A 167 -6.60 9.34 6.35
C GLN A 167 -7.93 9.48 5.58
N LYS A 168 -8.25 8.51 4.71
CA LYS A 168 -9.38 8.65 3.79
C LYS A 168 -10.64 7.93 4.29
N LEU A 169 -10.51 6.92 5.13
CA LEU A 169 -11.64 6.18 5.73
C LEU A 169 -11.80 6.44 7.23
N ASN A 170 -10.86 7.16 7.86
CA ASN A 170 -10.80 7.37 9.31
C ASN A 170 -10.80 6.04 10.11
N VAL A 171 -10.09 5.05 9.59
CA VAL A 171 -9.97 3.70 10.15
C VAL A 171 -8.53 3.45 10.55
N VAL A 172 -8.32 2.88 11.74
CA VAL A 172 -7.00 2.40 12.17
C VAL A 172 -6.90 0.91 11.85
N PRO A 173 -6.20 0.51 10.75
CA PRO A 173 -6.06 -0.90 10.44
C PRO A 173 -5.32 -1.66 11.53
N LYS A 174 -5.73 -2.90 11.79
CA LYS A 174 -5.05 -3.80 12.72
C LYS A 174 -3.66 -4.19 12.20
N PRO A 175 -2.72 -4.56 13.07
CA PRO A 175 -1.43 -5.10 12.63
C PRO A 175 -1.61 -6.29 11.68
N ARG A 176 -0.77 -6.38 10.66
CA ARG A 176 -0.82 -7.46 9.64
C ARG A 176 -2.12 -7.52 8.84
N THR A 177 -2.84 -6.42 8.71
CA THR A 177 -4.05 -6.34 7.87
C THR A 177 -3.74 -6.69 6.41
N PHE A 178 -2.61 -6.25 5.88
CA PHE A 178 -2.24 -6.42 4.47
C PHE A 178 -1.22 -7.54 4.30
N LEU A 179 -1.58 -8.59 3.60
CA LEU A 179 -0.62 -9.59 3.09
C LEU A 179 0.08 -9.03 1.84
N ASN A 180 1.14 -9.70 1.37
CA ASN A 180 1.73 -9.33 0.09
C ASN A 180 0.70 -9.54 -1.04
N CYS A 181 0.73 -8.70 -2.04
CA CYS A 181 -0.31 -8.57 -3.06
C CYS A 181 -1.74 -8.35 -2.49
N ALA A 182 -1.85 -7.70 -1.33
CA ALA A 182 -3.15 -7.19 -0.87
C ALA A 182 -3.67 -6.14 -1.85
N LEU A 183 -4.93 -6.26 -2.24
CA LEU A 183 -5.64 -5.34 -3.12
C LEU A 183 -6.83 -4.73 -2.40
N LEU A 184 -6.91 -3.41 -2.39
CA LEU A 184 -8.03 -2.62 -1.87
C LEU A 184 -8.65 -1.83 -3.00
N GLY A 185 -9.97 -1.93 -3.18
CA GLY A 185 -10.75 -1.10 -4.10
C GLY A 185 -11.57 -0.08 -3.33
N LEU A 186 -11.47 1.19 -3.74
CA LEU A 186 -12.17 2.34 -3.18
C LEU A 186 -12.99 3.04 -4.27
N ASP A 187 -14.28 3.21 -4.05
CA ASP A 187 -15.07 4.18 -4.79
C ASP A 187 -14.78 5.58 -4.23
N VAL A 188 -14.48 6.52 -5.12
CA VAL A 188 -14.23 7.92 -4.76
C VAL A 188 -15.24 8.79 -5.47
N GLU A 189 -16.09 9.47 -4.70
CA GLU A 189 -17.09 10.40 -5.20
C GLU A 189 -17.09 11.68 -4.37
N LYS A 190 -16.84 12.83 -5.00
CA LYS A 190 -16.87 14.16 -4.34
C LYS A 190 -16.02 14.19 -3.05
N GLY A 191 -14.83 13.57 -3.09
CA GLY A 191 -13.90 13.49 -1.95
C GLY A 191 -14.31 12.50 -0.86
N ARG A 192 -15.38 11.71 -1.03
CA ARG A 192 -15.76 10.61 -0.15
C ARG A 192 -15.19 9.31 -0.66
N TYR A 193 -14.69 8.48 0.24
CA TYR A 193 -14.09 7.19 -0.05
C TYR A 193 -14.93 6.08 0.56
N SER A 194 -15.27 5.08 -0.23
CA SER A 194 -16.04 3.91 0.21
C SER A 194 -15.36 2.64 -0.29
N PRO A 195 -14.91 1.74 0.60
CA PRO A 195 -14.31 0.49 0.18
C PRO A 195 -15.38 -0.42 -0.43
N PHE A 196 -15.05 -1.10 -1.54
CA PHE A 196 -15.96 -2.04 -2.20
C PHE A 196 -15.28 -3.38 -2.52
N LEU A 197 -13.95 -3.48 -2.43
CA LEU A 197 -13.18 -4.67 -2.72
C LEU A 197 -12.03 -4.80 -1.73
N SER A 198 -11.80 -6.00 -1.20
CA SER A 198 -10.56 -6.34 -0.51
C SER A 198 -10.16 -7.78 -0.82
N MET A 199 -8.87 -7.99 -1.13
CA MET A 199 -8.27 -9.31 -1.38
C MET A 199 -6.93 -9.38 -0.66
N ASN A 200 -6.57 -10.57 -0.18
CA ASN A 200 -5.33 -10.79 0.58
C ASN A 200 -5.19 -9.83 1.79
N MET A 201 -6.32 -9.49 2.39
CA MET A 201 -6.43 -8.68 3.61
C MET A 201 -7.14 -9.50 4.70
N ARG A 202 -6.94 -9.13 5.96
CA ARG A 202 -7.73 -9.74 7.05
C ARG A 202 -9.21 -9.46 6.81
N GLU A 203 -10.04 -10.48 7.02
CA GLU A 203 -11.49 -10.36 6.81
C GLU A 203 -12.15 -9.30 7.70
N ASP A 204 -11.63 -9.13 8.92
CA ASP A 204 -12.15 -8.22 9.94
C ASP A 204 -11.59 -6.78 9.86
N TRP A 205 -10.84 -6.42 8.81
CA TRP A 205 -10.15 -5.14 8.75
C TRP A 205 -11.08 -3.92 8.77
N TYR A 206 -12.32 -4.10 8.33
CA TYR A 206 -13.33 -3.04 8.24
C TYR A 206 -14.64 -3.38 8.97
N SER A 207 -14.85 -4.62 9.40
CA SER A 207 -16.10 -5.09 10.01
C SER A 207 -16.43 -4.39 11.34
N ASP A 208 -15.41 -3.96 12.10
CA ASP A 208 -15.59 -3.22 13.35
C ASP A 208 -16.26 -1.84 13.12
N ILE A 209 -16.24 -1.32 11.88
CA ILE A 209 -16.75 -0.02 11.50
C ILE A 209 -18.02 -0.16 10.67
N ASN A 210 -18.08 -1.18 9.84
CA ASN A 210 -19.25 -1.52 9.05
C ASN A 210 -19.58 -3.02 9.22
N PRO A 211 -20.47 -3.37 10.16
CA PRO A 211 -20.84 -4.77 10.42
C PRO A 211 -21.47 -5.49 9.22
N SER A 212 -22.00 -4.73 8.24
CA SER A 212 -22.51 -5.31 6.99
C SER A 212 -21.43 -5.55 5.93
N TRP A 213 -20.16 -5.21 6.23
CA TRP A 213 -19.04 -5.45 5.32
C TRP A 213 -18.77 -6.95 5.21
N SER A 214 -18.96 -7.50 4.03
CA SER A 214 -18.40 -8.79 3.62
C SER A 214 -17.30 -8.52 2.60
N SER A 215 -16.13 -9.09 2.79
CA SER A 215 -15.07 -9.05 1.77
C SER A 215 -15.64 -9.61 0.47
N LEU A 216 -15.87 -8.77 -0.51
CA LEU A 216 -16.24 -9.24 -1.84
C LEU A 216 -15.01 -9.94 -2.43
N GLN A 217 -15.06 -11.27 -2.44
CA GLN A 217 -14.20 -12.06 -3.30
C GLN A 217 -14.81 -12.00 -4.71
N LEU A 218 -14.03 -11.48 -5.67
CA LEU A 218 -14.38 -11.55 -7.08
C LEU A 218 -14.22 -12.98 -7.62
#